data_25c1d5198fccf347533730066977466e
#
_entry.id   25c1d5198fccf347533730066977466e
#
_cell.length_a   1.000
_cell.length_b   1.000
_cell.length_c   1.000
_cell.angle_alpha   90.00
_cell.angle_beta   90.00
_cell.angle_gamma   90.00
#
_symmetry.space_group_name_H-M   'P 1'
#
loop_
_entity.id
_entity.type
_entity.pdbx_description
1 polymer ?
#
loop_
_entity_poly.entity_id
_entity_poly.type
_entity_poly.pdbx_seq_one_letter_code
_entity_poly.pdbx_strand_id
1 'polypeptide(L)'
;MSKRAAEDTQDIEGKNGPGRREAVSGTVDTEMGNFEDAYEDEFESENEYLEADGKEDNEMEEADEEEDASAAKSAWLPGGVINEGEQLVVDPSAYDMLHNMQVKWPFLSLDVIPDALGEERRSWPQEMYLAGGSQAINNSENELTVMKASHLCRTKHDAEDDEDSDNSDVEDDPILEHRSIPTKGACNRIRASPISTNDPQKKSFLASFQETGKVHVWDIAPHLQSLKSPGNLVSRNQNNPVHTVNQHKTEGYALDWSPFEYSLLSGDCANEIYLTRATNAGWQTESSPFLDHTGSVEDIQWSPNEKTVFSSCSCDGTFRIWDVRNQKKTSALTVNAHPGVDVNVLSWNPRVPYLMATGADNGVFNVWDLRSLKSSSAVATPVASFKWHQAAVTSIEWHPKEESVVAVAGADDQLSLWDLSVELDPEEQASRASEGLQDVPPQLMFVHMGQSAIKELHWHKQIPGTIVSTAQTGLNVFKTITF
;
A
#
# COMPACT_ATOMS: atom_id res chain seq x y z
N MET A 1 -16.68 30.50 55.72
CA MET A 1 -17.73 29.96 56.61
C MET A 1 -18.02 28.58 56.07
N SER A 2 -17.46 27.51 56.67
CA SER A 2 -17.96 26.69 57.78
C SER A 2 -19.03 25.71 57.25
N LYS A 3 -18.98 24.38 57.39
CA LYS A 3 -18.28 23.29 58.15
C LYS A 3 -18.92 21.99 57.64
N ARG A 4 -18.22 20.91 57.35
CA ARG A 4 -18.01 19.69 58.18
C ARG A 4 -19.27 18.96 58.64
N ALA A 5 -19.39 17.64 58.30
CA ALA A 5 -19.17 16.44 59.13
C ALA A 5 -19.55 15.21 58.26
N ALA A 6 -18.83 14.13 58.04
CA ALA A 6 -18.15 13.13 58.86
C ALA A 6 -19.12 12.16 59.55
N GLU A 7 -18.75 10.86 59.40
CA GLU A 7 -19.04 9.67 60.24
C GLU A 7 -20.34 8.93 59.88
N ASP A 8 -20.43 7.62 59.84
CA ASP A 8 -19.76 6.57 60.59
C ASP A 8 -19.88 5.19 59.93
N THR A 9 -18.90 4.39 60.20
CA THR A 9 -18.66 2.96 60.09
C THR A 9 -19.77 2.08 60.62
N GLN A 10 -19.91 0.86 60.08
CA GLN A 10 -19.93 -0.38 60.91
C GLN A 10 -19.63 -1.64 60.09
N ASP A 11 -18.59 -2.35 60.58
CA ASP A 11 -18.17 -3.72 60.32
C ASP A 11 -19.25 -4.74 60.69
N ILE A 12 -19.28 -5.87 60.00
CA ILE A 12 -19.55 -7.18 60.62
C ILE A 12 -18.70 -8.27 59.92
N GLU A 13 -17.85 -8.87 60.74
CA GLU A 13 -17.07 -10.09 60.52
C GLU A 13 -17.93 -11.35 60.46
N GLY A 14 -17.33 -12.42 59.88
CA GLY A 14 -17.71 -13.80 60.13
C GLY A 14 -17.16 -14.76 59.08
N LYS A 15 -15.93 -15.17 59.18
CA LYS A 15 -15.35 -16.48 59.62
C LYS A 15 -16.09 -17.71 59.07
N ASN A 16 -15.44 -18.53 58.21
CA ASN A 16 -14.70 -19.78 58.53
C ASN A 16 -14.32 -20.58 57.28
N GLY A 17 -13.06 -20.90 57.12
CA GLY A 17 -12.58 -22.05 56.33
C GLY A 17 -12.45 -23.26 57.27
N PRO A 18 -11.69 -24.32 56.99
CA PRO A 18 -11.20 -24.89 55.74
C PRO A 18 -11.54 -26.42 55.65
N GLY A 19 -11.36 -27.02 54.50
CA GLY A 19 -11.53 -28.46 54.31
C GLY A 19 -10.58 -29.05 53.26
N ARG A 20 -9.42 -29.45 53.75
CA ARG A 20 -8.42 -30.28 53.07
C ARG A 20 -8.75 -31.75 53.31
N ARG A 21 -8.68 -32.59 52.27
CA ARG A 21 -8.36 -34.05 52.32
C ARG A 21 -8.16 -34.50 50.89
N GLU A 22 -6.98 -34.81 50.49
CA GLU A 22 -6.14 -36.04 50.67
C GLU A 22 -6.38 -37.05 49.55
N ALA A 23 -5.26 -37.38 48.94
CA ALA A 23 -5.01 -38.37 47.93
C ALA A 23 -5.33 -39.79 48.40
N VAL A 24 -5.78 -40.61 47.47
CA VAL A 24 -5.63 -42.07 47.58
C VAL A 24 -5.06 -42.60 46.28
N SER A 25 -3.86 -43.10 46.38
CA SER A 25 -3.18 -43.98 45.46
C SER A 25 -3.85 -45.35 45.45
N GLY A 26 -3.97 -45.93 44.30
CA GLY A 26 -4.38 -47.32 44.13
C GLY A 26 -3.84 -47.88 42.85
N THR A 27 -2.64 -48.44 42.96
CA THR A 27 -2.07 -49.38 41.99
C THR A 27 -2.80 -50.69 42.05
N VAL A 28 -3.21 -51.21 40.90
CA VAL A 28 -3.39 -52.68 40.72
C VAL A 28 -2.86 -53.01 39.34
N ASP A 29 -1.76 -53.74 39.34
CA ASP A 29 -1.28 -54.57 38.25
C ASP A 29 -2.30 -55.71 37.99
N THR A 30 -2.50 -56.07 36.76
CA THR A 30 -2.60 -57.48 36.30
C THR A 30 -2.57 -57.55 34.78
N GLU A 31 -1.46 -58.06 34.30
CA GLU A 31 -1.24 -59.22 33.42
C GLU A 31 -1.92 -59.26 32.05
N MET A 32 -1.05 -59.15 31.06
CA MET A 32 -0.75 -60.08 29.98
C MET A 32 -1.91 -60.92 29.44
N GLY A 33 -2.20 -60.72 28.18
CA GLY A 33 -2.88 -61.65 27.34
C GLY A 33 -2.40 -61.45 25.90
N ASN A 34 -1.41 -62.28 25.54
CA ASN A 34 -1.04 -62.54 24.15
C ASN A 34 -2.25 -63.06 23.42
N PHE A 35 -2.53 -62.52 22.24
CA PHE A 35 -3.24 -63.27 21.20
C PHE A 35 -2.41 -63.21 19.93
N GLU A 36 -2.02 -64.45 19.59
CA GLU A 36 -1.24 -64.86 18.46
C GLU A 36 -2.02 -64.69 17.14
N ASP A 37 -1.21 -64.54 16.12
CA ASP A 37 -1.43 -64.68 14.70
C ASP A 37 -2.45 -65.74 14.27
N ALA A 38 -3.23 -65.41 13.29
CA ALA A 38 -3.69 -66.38 12.30
C ALA A 38 -4.11 -65.66 11.02
N TYR A 39 -3.26 -65.66 10.07
CA TYR A 39 -3.45 -66.08 8.64
C TYR A 39 -2.32 -65.45 7.82
N GLU A 40 -1.18 -66.22 7.79
CA GLU A 40 -0.40 -66.36 6.55
C GLU A 40 -1.16 -67.36 5.70
N ASP A 41 -1.21 -67.07 4.39
CA ASP A 41 -0.87 -67.99 3.31
C ASP A 41 -1.35 -67.38 2.00
N GLU A 42 -0.39 -67.05 1.18
CA GLU A 42 -0.02 -67.55 -0.13
C GLU A 42 -1.17 -67.69 -1.16
N PHE A 43 -1.01 -66.96 -2.25
CA PHE A 43 -1.12 -67.61 -3.57
C PHE A 43 -0.32 -66.80 -4.61
N GLU A 44 0.73 -67.46 -5.08
CA GLU A 44 1.48 -67.16 -6.31
C GLU A 44 0.64 -67.43 -7.55
N SER A 45 0.94 -66.66 -8.59
CA SER A 45 1.02 -66.96 -10.03
C SER A 45 -0.17 -67.63 -10.71
N GLU A 46 -0.56 -67.13 -11.83
CA GLU A 46 -0.14 -67.59 -13.16
C GLU A 46 -0.71 -66.74 -14.28
N ASN A 47 0.15 -66.53 -15.25
CA ASN A 47 -0.18 -66.02 -16.57
C ASN A 47 -1.11 -66.93 -17.33
N GLU A 48 -2.07 -66.38 -18.04
CA GLU A 48 -2.51 -67.01 -19.30
C GLU A 48 -2.98 -66.00 -20.33
N TYR A 49 -2.28 -66.03 -21.46
CA TYR A 49 -2.61 -65.38 -22.70
C TYR A 49 -3.84 -66.00 -23.33
N LEU A 50 -4.71 -65.14 -23.85
CA LEU A 50 -5.54 -65.54 -25.00
C LEU A 50 -5.69 -64.40 -25.98
N GLU A 51 -5.01 -64.58 -27.13
CA GLU A 51 -5.30 -63.86 -28.37
C GLU A 51 -6.62 -64.34 -28.91
N ALA A 52 -7.42 -63.42 -29.47
CA ALA A 52 -8.11 -63.61 -30.74
C ALA A 52 -8.91 -62.38 -31.16
N ASP A 53 -8.43 -61.76 -32.19
CA ASP A 53 -9.05 -61.40 -33.46
C ASP A 53 -10.48 -60.77 -33.46
N GLY A 54 -10.45 -59.56 -34.13
CA GLY A 54 -11.68 -59.07 -34.75
C GLY A 54 -11.78 -57.56 -34.92
N LYS A 55 -11.03 -57.04 -35.82
CA LYS A 55 -11.32 -55.98 -36.82
C LYS A 55 -12.42 -54.95 -36.56
N GLU A 56 -12.00 -53.76 -36.75
CA GLU A 56 -12.40 -52.70 -37.70
C GLU A 56 -13.07 -51.46 -37.10
N ASP A 57 -12.39 -50.35 -37.40
CA ASP A 57 -12.92 -49.01 -37.67
C ASP A 57 -13.54 -48.21 -36.52
N ASN A 58 -12.66 -47.37 -35.91
CA ASN A 58 -12.90 -45.93 -35.78
C ASN A 58 -11.59 -45.22 -35.36
N GLU A 59 -10.73 -45.00 -36.33
CA GLU A 59 -9.78 -43.90 -36.29
C GLU A 59 -10.55 -42.66 -36.70
N MET A 60 -10.79 -41.76 -35.76
CA MET A 60 -10.81 -40.32 -35.93
C MET A 60 -11.29 -39.68 -34.62
N GLU A 61 -10.48 -38.71 -34.16
CA GLU A 61 -10.75 -37.75 -33.05
C GLU A 61 -10.09 -38.06 -31.69
N GLU A 62 -8.78 -38.24 -31.66
CA GLU A 62 -7.95 -37.95 -30.47
C GLU A 62 -6.53 -37.52 -30.88
N ALA A 63 -6.45 -36.43 -31.67
CA ALA A 63 -5.13 -35.86 -32.04
C ALA A 63 -5.13 -34.34 -32.13
N ASP A 64 -5.88 -33.61 -31.27
CA ASP A 64 -5.87 -32.14 -31.27
C ASP A 64 -5.80 -31.52 -29.86
N GLU A 65 -5.52 -32.26 -28.78
CA GLU A 65 -5.40 -31.68 -27.44
C GLU A 65 -3.97 -31.70 -26.83
N GLU A 66 -2.96 -32.21 -27.52
CA GLU A 66 -1.58 -32.29 -27.00
C GLU A 66 -0.58 -31.28 -27.61
N GLU A 67 -0.98 -30.36 -28.48
CA GLU A 67 -0.05 -29.35 -29.04
C GLU A 67 -0.06 -27.99 -28.34
N ASP A 68 -0.84 -27.72 -27.29
CA ASP A 68 -0.93 -26.42 -26.65
C ASP A 68 -0.16 -26.31 -25.31
N ALA A 69 0.62 -27.32 -24.92
CA ALA A 69 1.27 -27.38 -23.63
C ALA A 69 2.76 -26.95 -23.61
N SER A 70 3.31 -26.37 -24.67
CA SER A 70 4.73 -25.97 -24.68
C SER A 70 5.05 -24.67 -25.44
N ALA A 71 4.13 -23.73 -25.54
CA ALA A 71 4.53 -22.37 -25.80
C ALA A 71 5.26 -21.86 -24.54
N ALA A 72 6.60 -21.91 -24.57
CA ALA A 72 7.42 -21.36 -23.49
C ALA A 72 6.96 -19.93 -23.22
N LYS A 73 6.28 -19.69 -22.08
CA LYS A 73 5.88 -18.39 -21.63
C LYS A 73 7.16 -17.57 -21.47
N SER A 74 7.47 -16.69 -22.41
CA SER A 74 8.62 -15.79 -22.29
C SER A 74 8.18 -14.55 -21.51
N ALA A 75 8.97 -14.14 -20.52
CA ALA A 75 8.72 -12.89 -19.82
C ALA A 75 8.75 -11.72 -20.83
N TRP A 76 7.66 -10.97 -20.89
CA TRP A 76 7.62 -9.77 -21.72
C TRP A 76 8.35 -8.62 -21.02
N LEU A 77 9.24 -7.96 -21.74
CA LEU A 77 9.93 -6.76 -21.25
C LEU A 77 9.27 -5.52 -21.86
N PRO A 78 9.10 -4.43 -21.09
CA PRO A 78 8.56 -3.18 -21.60
C PRO A 78 9.32 -2.68 -22.83
N GLY A 79 8.56 -2.35 -23.89
CA GLY A 79 9.13 -2.03 -25.20
C GLY A 79 9.25 -3.21 -26.16
N GLY A 80 8.99 -4.44 -25.70
CA GLY A 80 8.88 -5.61 -26.55
C GLY A 80 7.69 -5.49 -27.50
N VAL A 81 7.84 -6.01 -28.72
CA VAL A 81 6.77 -6.05 -29.72
C VAL A 81 5.83 -7.19 -29.37
N ILE A 82 4.55 -6.89 -29.17
CA ILE A 82 3.48 -7.89 -29.09
C ILE A 82 3.07 -8.20 -30.53
N ASN A 83 3.19 -9.47 -30.94
CA ASN A 83 2.80 -9.89 -32.28
C ASN A 83 1.26 -9.97 -32.41
N GLU A 84 0.79 -9.98 -33.64
CA GLU A 84 -0.64 -10.09 -33.92
C GLU A 84 -1.15 -11.47 -33.45
N GLY A 85 -2.05 -11.47 -32.45
CA GLY A 85 -2.57 -12.69 -31.80
C GLY A 85 -1.96 -13.00 -30.42
N GLU A 86 -0.89 -12.34 -30.02
CA GLU A 86 -0.34 -12.46 -28.65
C GLU A 86 -1.09 -11.52 -27.70
N GLN A 87 -1.32 -11.98 -26.49
CA GLN A 87 -1.88 -11.19 -25.38
C GLN A 87 -0.97 -11.28 -24.16
N LEU A 88 -0.80 -10.15 -23.50
CA LEU A 88 -0.14 -10.14 -22.20
C LEU A 88 -1.08 -10.72 -21.16
N VAL A 89 -0.63 -11.79 -20.53
CA VAL A 89 -1.34 -12.46 -19.42
C VAL A 89 -0.51 -12.29 -18.17
N VAL A 90 -1.18 -12.00 -17.07
CA VAL A 90 -0.53 -11.93 -15.76
C VAL A 90 -0.06 -13.33 -15.39
N ASP A 91 1.19 -13.45 -14.96
CA ASP A 91 1.70 -14.69 -14.38
C ASP A 91 1.37 -14.72 -12.88
N PRO A 92 0.41 -15.55 -12.43
CA PRO A 92 0.04 -15.64 -11.02
C PRO A 92 1.19 -16.10 -10.14
N SER A 93 2.14 -16.88 -10.67
CA SER A 93 3.27 -17.41 -9.91
C SER A 93 4.23 -16.33 -9.41
N ALA A 94 4.15 -15.14 -9.99
CA ALA A 94 4.95 -13.98 -9.57
C ALA A 94 4.38 -13.23 -8.35
N TYR A 95 3.20 -13.64 -7.86
CA TYR A 95 2.50 -12.95 -6.77
C TYR A 95 2.15 -13.90 -5.63
N ASP A 96 2.48 -13.51 -4.40
CA ASP A 96 1.90 -14.12 -3.19
C ASP A 96 0.41 -13.79 -3.07
N MET A 97 0.03 -12.59 -3.54
CA MET A 97 -1.34 -12.10 -3.50
C MET A 97 -1.57 -11.10 -4.63
N LEU A 98 -2.67 -11.26 -5.36
CA LEU A 98 -3.12 -10.30 -6.38
C LEU A 98 -4.63 -10.23 -6.39
N HIS A 99 -5.19 -9.10 -5.99
CA HIS A 99 -6.62 -8.84 -6.01
C HIS A 99 -6.93 -7.56 -6.78
N ASN A 100 -7.85 -7.68 -7.74
CA ASN A 100 -8.38 -6.56 -8.51
C ASN A 100 -9.76 -6.21 -7.96
N MET A 101 -9.94 -4.97 -7.51
CA MET A 101 -11.20 -4.51 -6.93
C MET A 101 -11.76 -3.35 -7.74
N GLN A 102 -13.04 -3.42 -8.04
CA GLN A 102 -13.73 -2.35 -8.76
C GLN A 102 -14.42 -1.40 -7.79
N VAL A 103 -14.40 -0.12 -8.12
CA VAL A 103 -15.09 0.95 -7.42
C VAL A 103 -16.06 1.65 -8.35
N LYS A 104 -17.05 2.33 -7.77
CA LYS A 104 -18.09 3.01 -8.56
C LYS A 104 -17.51 4.08 -9.51
N TRP A 105 -16.54 4.85 -9.04
CA TRP A 105 -15.83 5.87 -9.78
C TRP A 105 -14.32 5.71 -9.57
N PRO A 106 -13.49 5.95 -10.58
CA PRO A 106 -12.04 5.91 -10.41
C PRO A 106 -11.59 6.87 -9.30
N PHE A 107 -10.59 6.47 -8.54
CA PHE A 107 -9.98 7.33 -7.55
C PHE A 107 -8.75 8.03 -8.14
N LEU A 108 -8.68 9.35 -7.99
CA LEU A 108 -7.46 10.11 -8.29
C LEU A 108 -6.40 9.92 -7.23
N SER A 109 -6.84 9.70 -6.00
CA SER A 109 -5.95 9.52 -4.87
C SER A 109 -6.51 8.49 -3.90
N LEU A 110 -5.61 7.73 -3.32
CA LEU A 110 -5.84 6.65 -2.36
C LEU A 110 -4.89 6.84 -1.18
N ASP A 111 -5.25 6.33 -0.01
CA ASP A 111 -4.31 6.17 1.10
C ASP A 111 -4.69 4.99 1.99
N VAL A 112 -3.70 4.41 2.66
CA VAL A 112 -3.87 3.32 3.62
C VAL A 112 -4.16 3.90 4.99
N ILE A 113 -5.27 3.51 5.58
CA ILE A 113 -5.66 3.94 6.93
C ILE A 113 -5.02 3.00 7.95
N PRO A 114 -4.18 3.49 8.88
CA PRO A 114 -3.63 2.68 9.95
C PRO A 114 -4.73 2.05 10.81
N ASP A 115 -4.62 0.78 11.09
CA ASP A 115 -5.58 0.01 11.88
C ASP A 115 -5.01 -0.50 13.21
N ALA A 116 -5.84 -1.13 14.03
CA ALA A 116 -5.47 -1.71 15.32
C ALA A 116 -5.31 -3.24 15.27
N LEU A 117 -5.25 -3.84 14.08
CA LEU A 117 -5.16 -5.29 13.90
C LEU A 117 -3.75 -5.84 14.15
N GLY A 118 -2.79 -4.96 14.32
CA GLY A 118 -1.40 -5.30 14.64
C GLY A 118 -0.42 -4.98 13.52
N GLU A 119 0.85 -4.99 13.90
CA GLU A 119 1.97 -4.77 13.02
C GLU A 119 2.52 -6.12 12.50
N GLU A 120 3.22 -6.12 11.37
CA GLU A 120 3.87 -7.31 10.80
C GLU A 120 2.91 -8.49 10.57
N ARG A 121 1.73 -8.21 10.09
CA ARG A 121 0.73 -9.25 9.85
C ARG A 121 1.13 -10.14 8.67
N ARG A 122 1.20 -11.45 8.93
CA ARG A 122 1.59 -12.48 7.95
C ARG A 122 0.58 -13.60 7.83
N SER A 123 -0.43 -13.63 8.73
CA SER A 123 -1.51 -14.63 8.69
C SER A 123 -2.54 -14.29 7.62
N TRP A 124 -3.03 -15.29 6.93
CA TRP A 124 -4.07 -15.18 5.92
C TRP A 124 -5.45 -15.60 6.49
N PRO A 125 -6.55 -15.10 5.96
CA PRO A 125 -6.67 -14.00 5.00
C PRO A 125 -6.33 -12.64 5.64
N GLN A 126 -5.89 -11.68 4.82
CA GLN A 126 -5.57 -10.32 5.26
C GLN A 126 -6.80 -9.42 5.26
N GLU A 127 -6.75 -8.38 6.09
CA GLU A 127 -7.74 -7.31 6.15
C GLU A 127 -7.03 -5.96 6.22
N MET A 128 -7.54 -4.96 5.51
CA MET A 128 -6.99 -3.60 5.54
C MET A 128 -8.07 -2.54 5.38
N TYR A 129 -7.73 -1.32 5.79
CA TYR A 129 -8.59 -0.15 5.66
C TYR A 129 -7.94 0.87 4.72
N LEU A 130 -8.75 1.38 3.79
CA LEU A 130 -8.32 2.29 2.74
C LEU A 130 -9.23 3.52 2.70
N ALA A 131 -8.72 4.61 2.17
CA ALA A 131 -9.53 5.76 1.81
C ALA A 131 -9.26 6.14 0.36
N GLY A 132 -10.31 6.50 -0.38
CA GLY A 132 -10.20 6.91 -1.78
C GLY A 132 -11.02 8.15 -2.07
N GLY A 133 -10.51 8.99 -2.97
CA GLY A 133 -11.16 10.18 -3.47
C GLY A 133 -11.54 10.04 -4.93
N SER A 134 -12.84 10.10 -5.24
CA SER A 134 -13.36 9.82 -6.57
C SER A 134 -13.21 10.99 -7.55
N GLN A 135 -13.15 10.63 -8.84
CA GLN A 135 -13.36 11.51 -9.97
C GLN A 135 -14.54 11.01 -10.79
N ALA A 136 -15.73 11.51 -10.46
CA ALA A 136 -16.95 11.19 -11.18
C ALA A 136 -17.14 12.11 -12.40
N ILE A 137 -17.85 11.63 -13.41
CA ILE A 137 -18.23 12.42 -14.60
C ILE A 137 -19.05 13.65 -14.20
N ASN A 138 -19.97 13.48 -13.22
CA ASN A 138 -20.77 14.58 -12.71
C ASN A 138 -20.20 15.02 -11.35
N ASN A 139 -19.92 16.31 -11.20
CA ASN A 139 -19.36 16.87 -9.97
C ASN A 139 -20.17 16.58 -8.69
N SER A 140 -21.50 16.37 -8.82
CA SER A 140 -22.37 16.03 -7.71
C SER A 140 -22.31 14.58 -7.25
N GLU A 141 -21.67 13.71 -8.02
CA GLU A 141 -21.54 12.27 -7.74
C GLU A 141 -20.19 11.92 -7.11
N ASN A 142 -19.33 12.93 -6.95
CA ASN A 142 -18.04 12.72 -6.29
C ASN A 142 -18.23 12.41 -4.82
N GLU A 143 -17.40 11.50 -4.34
CA GLU A 143 -17.41 11.05 -2.96
C GLU A 143 -15.99 10.75 -2.46
N LEU A 144 -15.84 10.88 -1.17
CA LEU A 144 -14.72 10.35 -0.43
C LEU A 144 -15.19 9.05 0.19
N THR A 145 -14.45 7.99 -0.04
CA THR A 145 -14.84 6.64 0.33
C THR A 145 -13.87 6.08 1.37
N VAL A 146 -14.39 5.66 2.53
CA VAL A 146 -13.66 4.90 3.54
C VAL A 146 -14.02 3.43 3.34
N MET A 147 -13.03 2.59 3.12
CA MET A 147 -13.19 1.20 2.70
C MET A 147 -12.54 0.23 3.68
N LYS A 148 -13.08 -0.97 3.71
CA LYS A 148 -12.50 -2.14 4.33
C LYS A 148 -12.39 -3.22 3.26
N ALA A 149 -11.19 -3.64 2.94
CA ALA A 149 -10.92 -4.82 2.11
C ALA A 149 -10.63 -6.00 3.04
N SER A 150 -11.34 -7.09 2.88
CA SER A 150 -11.20 -8.31 3.68
C SER A 150 -11.23 -9.55 2.79
N HIS A 151 -10.94 -10.73 3.34
CA HIS A 151 -10.76 -11.97 2.58
C HIS A 151 -9.70 -11.82 1.48
N LEU A 152 -8.60 -11.11 1.81
CA LEU A 152 -7.46 -11.00 0.92
C LEU A 152 -6.61 -12.26 1.11
N CYS A 153 -6.88 -13.27 0.29
CA CYS A 153 -6.24 -14.58 0.32
C CYS A 153 -4.98 -14.62 -0.57
N ARG A 154 -4.22 -15.71 -0.47
CA ARG A 154 -3.10 -15.96 -1.39
C ARG A 154 -3.61 -16.24 -2.79
N THR A 155 -2.81 -15.87 -3.78
CA THR A 155 -3.04 -16.27 -5.16
C THR A 155 -2.78 -17.78 -5.30
N LYS A 156 -3.66 -18.53 -5.99
CA LYS A 156 -3.40 -19.93 -6.33
C LYS A 156 -2.24 -19.99 -7.32
N HIS A 157 -1.30 -20.86 -7.03
CA HIS A 157 -0.32 -21.31 -8.00
C HIS A 157 -0.82 -22.65 -8.57
N ASP A 158 -0.78 -22.82 -9.88
CA ASP A 158 -1.01 -24.09 -10.54
C ASP A 158 0.12 -25.08 -10.18
N ALA A 159 0.21 -25.46 -8.91
CA ALA A 159 1.08 -26.53 -8.49
C ALA A 159 0.27 -27.83 -8.60
N GLU A 160 0.58 -28.63 -9.59
CA GLU A 160 0.41 -30.07 -9.57
C GLU A 160 1.00 -30.57 -8.24
N ASP A 161 0.23 -31.29 -7.44
CA ASP A 161 0.62 -31.93 -6.19
C ASP A 161 0.33 -31.17 -4.89
N ASP A 162 -0.94 -31.02 -4.54
CA ASP A 162 -1.35 -31.09 -3.14
C ASP A 162 -2.82 -31.52 -3.03
N GLU A 163 -3.08 -32.79 -3.34
CA GLU A 163 -4.39 -33.42 -3.10
C GLU A 163 -4.77 -33.53 -1.61
N ASP A 164 -3.86 -33.14 -0.68
CA ASP A 164 -4.02 -33.33 0.77
C ASP A 164 -3.95 -32.03 1.61
N SER A 165 -3.88 -30.85 1.04
CA SER A 165 -4.00 -29.64 1.85
C SER A 165 -5.47 -29.21 1.94
N ASP A 166 -6.05 -29.40 3.11
CA ASP A 166 -7.30 -28.77 3.59
C ASP A 166 -7.07 -27.24 3.68
N ASN A 167 -6.72 -26.64 2.54
CA ASN A 167 -6.24 -25.28 2.42
C ASN A 167 -7.44 -24.34 2.28
N SER A 168 -8.17 -24.18 3.39
CA SER A 168 -9.27 -23.21 3.53
C SER A 168 -8.82 -21.75 3.35
N ASP A 169 -7.51 -21.52 3.23
CA ASP A 169 -6.93 -20.18 3.10
C ASP A 169 -6.79 -19.70 1.64
N VAL A 170 -7.20 -20.54 0.68
CA VAL A 170 -7.12 -20.29 -0.75
C VAL A 170 -8.53 -20.16 -1.32
N GLU A 171 -8.81 -19.03 -1.99
CA GLU A 171 -10.03 -18.73 -2.73
C GLU A 171 -11.32 -18.43 -1.95
N ASP A 172 -11.31 -17.24 -1.35
CA ASP A 172 -12.56 -16.47 -1.32
C ASP A 172 -12.32 -15.16 -2.12
N ASP A 173 -13.30 -14.73 -2.89
CA ASP A 173 -13.25 -13.44 -3.54
C ASP A 173 -13.07 -12.33 -2.50
N PRO A 174 -12.22 -11.32 -2.75
CA PRO A 174 -12.02 -10.23 -1.82
C PRO A 174 -13.33 -9.46 -1.61
N ILE A 175 -13.62 -9.13 -0.37
CA ILE A 175 -14.81 -8.35 -0.01
C ILE A 175 -14.40 -6.90 0.21
N LEU A 176 -14.99 -5.98 -0.56
CA LEU A 176 -14.79 -4.54 -0.42
C LEU A 176 -16.05 -3.88 0.17
N GLU A 177 -16.05 -3.62 1.47
CA GLU A 177 -17.08 -2.83 2.14
C GLU A 177 -16.70 -1.36 2.15
N HIS A 178 -17.66 -0.45 2.03
CA HIS A 178 -17.35 0.97 2.01
C HIS A 178 -18.40 1.85 2.73
N ARG A 179 -17.98 3.05 3.10
CA ARG A 179 -18.81 4.15 3.57
C ARG A 179 -18.42 5.42 2.84
N SER A 180 -19.39 6.05 2.19
CA SER A 180 -19.16 7.22 1.35
C SER A 180 -19.57 8.52 2.02
N ILE A 181 -18.76 9.54 1.80
CA ILE A 181 -19.01 10.94 2.20
C ILE A 181 -19.14 11.75 0.91
N PRO A 182 -20.33 12.27 0.56
CA PRO A 182 -20.51 13.08 -0.64
C PRO A 182 -19.63 14.34 -0.60
N THR A 183 -18.94 14.62 -1.69
CA THR A 183 -18.08 15.80 -1.84
C THR A 183 -18.59 16.71 -2.96
N LYS A 184 -18.10 17.94 -2.99
CA LYS A 184 -18.35 18.90 -4.08
C LYS A 184 -17.11 18.94 -4.95
N GLY A 185 -17.23 18.32 -6.13
CA GLY A 185 -16.12 18.22 -7.07
C GLY A 185 -15.19 17.04 -6.80
N ALA A 186 -14.30 16.79 -7.73
CA ALA A 186 -13.31 15.73 -7.63
C ALA A 186 -12.35 15.93 -6.45
N CYS A 187 -11.87 14.83 -5.91
CA CYS A 187 -10.90 14.82 -4.83
C CYS A 187 -9.51 14.54 -5.40
N ASN A 188 -8.71 15.61 -5.55
CA ASN A 188 -7.40 15.54 -6.19
C ASN A 188 -6.37 14.79 -5.35
N ARG A 189 -6.40 14.96 -4.03
CA ARG A 189 -5.48 14.29 -3.11
C ARG A 189 -6.17 13.96 -1.80
N ILE A 190 -5.83 12.81 -1.24
CA ILE A 190 -6.34 12.34 0.04
C ILE A 190 -5.19 11.80 0.87
N ARG A 191 -5.20 12.06 2.18
CA ARG A 191 -4.21 11.53 3.12
C ARG A 191 -4.84 11.20 4.46
N ALA A 192 -4.60 9.99 4.94
CA ALA A 192 -4.98 9.54 6.27
C ALA A 192 -3.93 9.97 7.30
N SER A 193 -4.36 10.44 8.45
CA SER A 193 -3.42 10.77 9.51
C SER A 193 -2.66 9.53 9.99
N PRO A 194 -1.31 9.55 9.98
CA PRO A 194 -0.50 8.40 10.38
C PRO A 194 -0.47 8.16 11.89
N ILE A 195 -1.11 9.02 12.67
CA ILE A 195 -1.13 8.90 14.13
C ILE A 195 -2.01 7.71 14.51
N SER A 196 -1.36 6.66 14.97
CA SER A 196 -1.96 5.37 15.28
C SER A 196 -3.15 5.44 16.24
N THR A 197 -4.18 4.68 15.94
CA THR A 197 -5.44 4.54 16.68
C THR A 197 -5.37 3.59 17.88
N ASN A 198 -4.18 3.11 18.28
CA ASN A 198 -4.01 2.26 19.47
C ASN A 198 -4.38 3.00 20.77
N ASP A 199 -4.52 4.31 20.73
CA ASP A 199 -5.06 5.11 21.82
C ASP A 199 -6.55 5.41 21.55
N PRO A 200 -7.49 4.89 22.37
CA PRO A 200 -8.93 5.12 22.18
C PRO A 200 -9.35 6.60 22.24
N GLN A 201 -8.46 7.48 22.72
CA GLN A 201 -8.67 8.92 22.76
C GLN A 201 -8.18 9.65 21.49
N LYS A 202 -7.38 8.99 20.67
CA LYS A 202 -6.91 9.56 19.40
C LYS A 202 -7.97 9.38 18.31
N LYS A 203 -8.17 10.44 17.56
CA LYS A 203 -9.12 10.47 16.45
C LYS A 203 -8.44 10.06 15.16
N SER A 204 -9.18 9.35 14.31
CA SER A 204 -8.74 9.05 12.95
C SER A 204 -9.17 10.18 12.03
N PHE A 205 -8.21 10.96 11.54
CA PHE A 205 -8.50 12.03 10.60
C PHE A 205 -8.09 11.65 9.18
N LEU A 206 -8.86 12.19 8.24
CA LEU A 206 -8.58 12.13 6.82
C LEU A 206 -8.56 13.56 6.30
N ALA A 207 -7.59 13.90 5.47
CA ALA A 207 -7.57 15.17 4.74
C ALA A 207 -7.88 14.93 3.28
N SER A 208 -8.58 15.85 2.64
CA SER A 208 -8.84 15.82 1.20
C SER A 208 -8.66 17.19 0.58
N PHE A 209 -7.96 17.27 -0.56
CA PHE A 209 -7.87 18.45 -1.38
C PHE A 209 -8.82 18.32 -2.57
N GLN A 210 -9.72 19.26 -2.71
CA GLN A 210 -10.78 19.24 -3.72
C GLN A 210 -10.40 20.12 -4.91
N GLU A 211 -10.90 19.79 -6.11
CA GLU A 211 -10.79 20.64 -7.31
C GLU A 211 -11.32 22.07 -7.09
N THR A 212 -12.16 22.26 -6.08
CA THR A 212 -12.71 23.57 -5.70
C THR A 212 -11.71 24.47 -4.98
N GLY A 213 -10.46 24.03 -4.78
CA GLY A 213 -9.45 24.75 -4.01
C GLY A 213 -9.63 24.68 -2.51
N LYS A 214 -10.46 23.77 -2.00
CA LYS A 214 -10.66 23.61 -0.57
C LYS A 214 -10.01 22.36 -0.04
N VAL A 215 -9.35 22.48 1.12
CA VAL A 215 -8.87 21.34 1.86
C VAL A 215 -9.79 21.10 3.05
N HIS A 216 -10.30 19.88 3.15
CA HIS A 216 -11.18 19.46 4.23
C HIS A 216 -10.46 18.46 5.15
N VAL A 217 -10.69 18.60 6.45
CA VAL A 217 -10.31 17.62 7.47
C VAL A 217 -11.56 16.92 7.97
N TRP A 218 -11.57 15.60 7.93
CA TRP A 218 -12.69 14.75 8.29
C TRP A 218 -12.36 13.90 9.50
N ASP A 219 -13.28 13.72 10.42
CA ASP A 219 -13.20 12.70 11.48
C ASP A 219 -13.87 11.43 10.94
N ILE A 220 -13.07 10.43 10.58
CA ILE A 220 -13.54 9.18 9.98
C ILE A 220 -13.75 8.05 10.99
N ALA A 221 -13.54 8.30 12.29
CA ALA A 221 -13.74 7.27 13.32
C ALA A 221 -15.14 6.64 13.29
N PRO A 222 -16.25 7.39 13.07
CA PRO A 222 -17.58 6.79 12.94
C PRO A 222 -17.73 5.87 11.73
N HIS A 223 -17.07 6.19 10.60
CA HIS A 223 -17.08 5.40 9.38
C HIS A 223 -16.33 4.08 9.58
N LEU A 224 -15.13 4.14 10.19
CA LEU A 224 -14.36 2.95 10.56
C LEU A 224 -15.12 2.07 11.55
N GLN A 225 -15.79 2.66 12.53
CA GLN A 225 -16.61 1.91 13.47
C GLN A 225 -17.81 1.22 12.81
N SER A 226 -18.43 1.88 11.82
CA SER A 226 -19.52 1.30 11.04
C SER A 226 -19.08 0.13 10.17
N LEU A 227 -17.82 0.14 9.67
CA LEU A 227 -17.23 -0.98 8.94
C LEU A 227 -16.85 -2.15 9.86
N LYS A 228 -16.41 -1.86 11.09
CA LYS A 228 -16.05 -2.90 12.09
C LYS A 228 -17.27 -3.60 12.69
N SER A 229 -18.42 -2.93 12.75
CA SER A 229 -19.61 -3.44 13.42
C SER A 229 -20.82 -3.27 12.50
N PRO A 230 -21.22 -4.31 11.77
CA PRO A 230 -22.39 -4.29 10.91
C PRO A 230 -23.65 -3.86 11.69
N GLY A 231 -24.41 -2.93 11.13
CA GLY A 231 -25.60 -2.36 11.77
C GLY A 231 -25.41 -0.97 12.40
N ASN A 232 -24.19 -0.52 12.63
CA ASN A 232 -23.93 0.87 13.01
C ASN A 232 -24.01 1.76 11.77
N LEU A 233 -24.99 2.66 11.75
CA LEU A 233 -25.18 3.62 10.67
C LEU A 233 -24.43 4.92 10.98
N VAL A 234 -23.73 5.42 9.97
CA VAL A 234 -23.13 6.76 10.04
C VAL A 234 -24.22 7.81 9.88
N SER A 235 -24.34 8.72 10.84
CA SER A 235 -25.34 9.78 10.76
C SER A 235 -24.91 10.86 9.76
N ARG A 236 -25.87 11.54 9.14
CA ARG A 236 -25.60 12.59 8.14
C ARG A 236 -24.72 13.72 8.67
N ASN A 237 -24.81 14.03 9.97
CA ASN A 237 -23.99 15.07 10.58
C ASN A 237 -22.50 14.67 10.70
N GLN A 238 -22.21 13.39 10.69
CA GLN A 238 -20.83 12.85 10.72
C GLN A 238 -20.14 12.92 9.35
N ASN A 239 -20.88 13.24 8.30
CA ASN A 239 -20.37 13.50 6.95
C ASN A 239 -20.02 14.98 6.72
N ASN A 240 -19.85 15.76 7.78
CA ASN A 240 -19.36 17.14 7.67
C ASN A 240 -17.88 17.21 8.05
N PRO A 241 -17.07 18.01 7.35
CA PRO A 241 -15.68 18.21 7.75
C PRO A 241 -15.58 18.90 9.11
N VAL A 242 -14.62 18.49 9.92
CA VAL A 242 -14.32 19.13 11.21
C VAL A 242 -13.57 20.44 11.04
N HIS A 243 -12.91 20.62 9.88
CA HIS A 243 -12.26 21.85 9.48
C HIS A 243 -12.20 21.99 7.96
N THR A 244 -12.17 23.24 7.49
CA THR A 244 -11.98 23.57 6.08
C THR A 244 -10.95 24.68 5.94
N VAL A 245 -9.88 24.42 5.20
CA VAL A 245 -8.90 25.42 4.78
C VAL A 245 -9.48 26.15 3.58
N ASN A 246 -9.62 27.47 3.71
CA ASN A 246 -10.19 28.33 2.67
C ASN A 246 -9.18 29.32 2.10
N GLN A 247 -7.92 29.19 2.47
CA GLN A 247 -6.85 30.13 2.07
C GLN A 247 -6.40 29.91 0.61
N HIS A 248 -6.45 28.69 0.13
CA HIS A 248 -6.13 28.34 -1.25
C HIS A 248 -7.07 29.00 -2.25
N LYS A 249 -6.52 29.50 -3.35
CA LYS A 249 -7.26 30.18 -4.42
C LYS A 249 -7.51 29.29 -5.63
N THR A 250 -6.72 28.23 -5.76
CA THR A 250 -6.77 27.25 -6.82
C THR A 250 -6.84 25.85 -6.24
N GLU A 251 -7.11 24.87 -7.07
CA GLU A 251 -6.93 23.47 -6.71
C GLU A 251 -5.47 23.15 -6.40
N GLY A 252 -5.21 22.00 -5.81
CA GLY A 252 -3.87 21.51 -5.55
C GLY A 252 -3.83 20.00 -5.39
N TYR A 253 -2.61 19.46 -5.40
CA TYR A 253 -2.32 18.04 -5.34
C TYR A 253 -1.43 17.68 -4.14
N ALA A 254 -0.75 18.65 -3.57
CA ALA A 254 0.18 18.46 -2.47
C ALA A 254 -0.55 18.45 -1.12
N LEU A 255 -0.45 17.35 -0.38
CA LEU A 255 -1.12 17.16 0.92
C LEU A 255 -0.36 16.13 1.74
N ASP A 256 0.03 16.46 2.99
CA ASP A 256 0.65 15.49 3.88
C ASP A 256 0.46 15.81 5.36
N TRP A 257 0.33 14.76 6.17
CA TRP A 257 0.22 14.82 7.62
C TRP A 257 1.56 14.65 8.30
N SER A 258 1.81 15.46 9.33
CA SER A 258 2.95 15.24 10.21
C SER A 258 2.83 13.88 10.92
N PRO A 259 3.93 13.07 10.96
CA PRO A 259 3.94 11.82 11.70
C PRO A 259 4.01 12.03 13.23
N PHE A 260 4.22 13.25 13.70
CA PHE A 260 4.46 13.55 15.12
C PHE A 260 3.26 14.19 15.82
N GLU A 261 2.45 14.94 15.09
CA GLU A 261 1.31 15.69 15.64
C GLU A 261 0.24 15.92 14.58
N TYR A 262 -0.97 16.30 14.97
CA TYR A 262 -2.02 16.66 14.03
C TYR A 262 -1.74 18.01 13.38
N SER A 263 -0.80 18.01 12.46
CA SER A 263 -0.40 19.12 11.60
C SER A 263 -0.46 18.68 10.15
N LEU A 264 -1.12 19.45 9.31
CA LEU A 264 -1.37 19.19 7.91
C LEU A 264 -0.71 20.26 7.06
N LEU A 265 0.02 19.86 6.03
CA LEU A 265 0.50 20.73 4.97
C LEU A 265 -0.39 20.56 3.75
N SER A 266 -0.64 21.66 3.05
CA SER A 266 -1.33 21.66 1.76
C SER A 266 -0.70 22.67 0.81
N GLY A 267 -0.45 22.25 -0.44
CA GLY A 267 0.15 23.06 -1.50
C GLY A 267 -0.74 23.10 -2.74
N ASP A 268 -0.85 24.26 -3.38
CA ASP A 268 -1.72 24.50 -4.51
C ASP A 268 -0.99 24.83 -5.82
N CYS A 269 -1.76 24.86 -6.91
CA CYS A 269 -1.26 25.22 -8.24
C CYS A 269 -0.87 26.71 -8.36
N ALA A 270 -1.18 27.55 -7.36
CA ALA A 270 -0.73 28.94 -7.27
C ALA A 270 0.55 29.10 -6.44
N ASN A 271 1.33 28.03 -6.27
CA ASN A 271 2.59 27.96 -5.52
C ASN A 271 2.52 28.30 -4.02
N GLU A 272 1.32 28.30 -3.43
CA GLU A 272 1.12 28.62 -2.02
C GLU A 272 1.07 27.33 -1.18
N ILE A 273 1.88 27.27 -0.10
CA ILE A 273 1.84 26.15 0.86
C ILE A 273 1.34 26.68 2.20
N TYR A 274 0.30 26.06 2.74
CA TYR A 274 -0.29 26.41 4.04
C TYR A 274 -0.10 25.30 5.06
N LEU A 275 0.07 25.72 6.31
CA LEU A 275 0.17 24.83 7.46
C LEU A 275 -1.07 24.99 8.34
N THR A 276 -1.73 23.85 8.61
CA THR A 276 -2.91 23.76 9.47
C THR A 276 -2.59 22.86 10.66
N ARG A 277 -2.89 23.30 11.89
CA ARG A 277 -2.62 22.56 13.13
C ARG A 277 -3.86 22.38 13.97
N ALA A 278 -3.97 21.22 14.63
CA ALA A 278 -4.91 21.04 15.71
C ALA A 278 -4.40 21.73 16.99
N THR A 279 -5.26 22.53 17.60
CA THR A 279 -5.02 23.23 18.85
C THR A 279 -6.10 22.89 19.87
N ASN A 280 -5.90 23.28 21.13
CA ASN A 280 -6.94 23.11 22.17
C ASN A 280 -8.22 23.89 21.86
N ALA A 281 -8.14 24.94 21.03
CA ALA A 281 -9.28 25.74 20.60
C ALA A 281 -9.94 25.24 19.28
N GLY A 282 -9.42 24.17 18.70
CA GLY A 282 -9.83 23.61 17.40
C GLY A 282 -8.72 23.70 16.36
N TRP A 283 -9.08 23.50 15.11
CA TRP A 283 -8.15 23.58 13.98
C TRP A 283 -7.84 25.02 13.59
N GLN A 284 -6.59 25.30 13.29
CA GLN A 284 -6.12 26.63 12.86
C GLN A 284 -5.18 26.50 11.66
N THR A 285 -5.48 27.27 10.60
CA THR A 285 -4.62 27.42 9.43
C THR A 285 -3.84 28.72 9.55
N GLU A 286 -2.54 28.68 9.31
CA GLU A 286 -1.69 29.88 9.30
C GLU A 286 -2.11 30.80 8.15
N SER A 287 -2.15 32.11 8.41
CA SER A 287 -2.63 33.11 7.44
C SER A 287 -1.64 33.41 6.32
N SER A 288 -0.35 33.22 6.57
CA SER A 288 0.71 33.47 5.57
C SER A 288 1.25 32.16 5.03
N PRO A 289 1.33 31.98 3.69
CA PRO A 289 1.87 30.77 3.08
C PRO A 289 3.42 30.78 3.02
N PHE A 290 3.98 29.62 2.69
CA PHE A 290 5.35 29.48 2.19
C PHE A 290 5.31 29.71 0.66
N LEU A 291 6.18 30.57 0.10
CA LEU A 291 6.00 31.14 -1.24
C LEU A 291 7.26 31.12 -2.14
N ASP A 292 8.27 30.34 -1.84
CA ASP A 292 9.50 30.36 -2.67
C ASP A 292 9.37 29.61 -4.00
N HIS A 293 8.43 28.65 -4.16
CA HIS A 293 8.18 28.01 -5.45
C HIS A 293 7.66 29.03 -6.48
N THR A 294 8.01 28.82 -7.76
CA THR A 294 7.58 29.67 -8.87
C THR A 294 6.58 28.99 -9.80
N GLY A 295 6.31 27.71 -9.57
CA GLY A 295 5.31 26.90 -10.25
C GLY A 295 4.38 26.19 -9.27
N SER A 296 3.40 25.45 -9.80
CA SER A 296 2.49 24.61 -9.03
C SER A 296 3.25 23.69 -8.09
N VAL A 297 2.76 23.54 -6.85
CA VAL A 297 3.29 22.56 -5.88
C VAL A 297 2.57 21.24 -6.10
N GLU A 298 3.30 20.25 -6.62
CA GLU A 298 2.73 18.97 -7.02
C GLU A 298 2.68 17.96 -5.88
N ASP A 299 3.72 17.94 -5.04
CA ASP A 299 3.76 17.04 -3.90
C ASP A 299 4.49 17.67 -2.71
N ILE A 300 4.17 17.15 -1.50
CA ILE A 300 4.72 17.64 -0.24
C ILE A 300 4.81 16.48 0.75
N GLN A 301 5.89 16.46 1.54
CA GLN A 301 6.06 15.44 2.56
C GLN A 301 6.78 15.99 3.80
N TRP A 302 6.26 15.64 4.98
CA TRP A 302 6.96 15.87 6.23
C TRP A 302 8.20 14.99 6.33
N SER A 303 9.24 15.50 6.98
CA SER A 303 10.39 14.70 7.34
C SER A 303 9.97 13.56 8.27
N PRO A 304 10.46 12.33 8.02
CA PRO A 304 10.11 11.18 8.86
C PRO A 304 10.73 11.24 10.25
N ASN A 305 11.77 12.04 10.46
CA ASN A 305 12.52 12.11 11.73
C ASN A 305 12.64 13.51 12.33
N GLU A 306 12.36 14.59 11.57
CA GLU A 306 12.44 15.96 12.03
C GLU A 306 11.07 16.64 12.07
N LYS A 307 10.57 16.87 13.28
CA LYS A 307 9.21 17.38 13.53
C LYS A 307 8.87 18.71 12.84
N THR A 308 9.87 19.52 12.54
CA THR A 308 9.68 20.89 12.03
C THR A 308 10.09 21.05 10.57
N VAL A 309 10.53 19.98 9.94
CA VAL A 309 11.06 20.01 8.57
C VAL A 309 10.10 19.29 7.62
N PHE A 310 9.94 19.85 6.43
CA PHE A 310 9.20 19.23 5.34
C PHE A 310 9.87 19.51 3.99
N SER A 311 9.50 18.74 2.99
CA SER A 311 9.92 18.92 1.60
C SER A 311 8.72 19.17 0.70
N SER A 312 8.94 19.82 -0.43
CA SER A 312 7.96 20.00 -1.50
C SER A 312 8.64 19.94 -2.86
N CYS A 313 7.90 19.50 -3.89
CA CYS A 313 8.34 19.58 -5.28
C CYS A 313 7.34 20.35 -6.14
N SER A 314 7.78 20.79 -7.31
CA SER A 314 7.03 21.75 -8.13
C SER A 314 7.32 21.58 -9.63
N CYS A 315 6.37 22.05 -10.44
CA CYS A 315 6.55 22.28 -11.88
C CYS A 315 7.68 23.25 -12.20
N ASP A 316 8.27 23.94 -11.21
CA ASP A 316 9.47 24.77 -11.43
C ASP A 316 10.77 23.95 -11.58
N GLY A 317 10.69 22.62 -11.62
CA GLY A 317 11.80 21.69 -11.79
C GLY A 317 12.61 21.47 -10.50
N THR A 318 12.15 22.03 -9.38
CA THR A 318 12.87 21.99 -8.10
C THR A 318 12.14 21.17 -7.04
N PHE A 319 12.91 20.60 -6.12
CA PHE A 319 12.40 20.31 -4.79
C PHE A 319 13.03 21.23 -3.74
N ARG A 320 12.32 21.46 -2.65
CA ARG A 320 12.73 22.36 -1.58
C ARG A 320 12.58 21.73 -0.22
N ILE A 321 13.48 22.10 0.70
CA ILE A 321 13.40 21.74 2.12
C ILE A 321 13.07 22.99 2.92
N TRP A 322 12.16 22.84 3.87
CA TRP A 322 11.61 23.93 4.66
C TRP A 322 11.70 23.63 6.16
N ASP A 323 11.76 24.69 6.95
CA ASP A 323 11.62 24.62 8.41
C ASP A 323 10.45 25.52 8.85
N VAL A 324 9.42 24.92 9.44
CA VAL A 324 8.22 25.66 9.89
C VAL A 324 8.50 26.70 10.98
N ARG A 325 9.67 26.64 11.63
CA ARG A 325 10.14 27.64 12.60
C ARG A 325 10.63 28.92 11.92
N ASN A 326 10.96 28.87 10.64
CA ASN A 326 11.41 30.01 9.88
C ASN A 326 10.26 30.99 9.66
N GLN A 327 10.27 32.10 10.42
CA GLN A 327 9.23 33.13 10.34
C GLN A 327 9.15 33.82 8.97
N LYS A 328 10.24 33.85 8.21
CA LYS A 328 10.25 34.39 6.84
C LYS A 328 9.59 33.44 5.84
N LYS A 329 9.35 32.18 6.24
CA LYS A 329 8.77 31.13 5.38
C LYS A 329 9.50 30.95 4.05
N THR A 330 10.82 31.12 4.09
CA THR A 330 11.71 30.82 2.96
C THR A 330 12.29 29.43 3.09
N SER A 331 12.57 28.79 1.97
CA SER A 331 13.19 27.47 1.92
C SER A 331 14.60 27.49 2.52
N ALA A 332 14.95 26.43 3.25
CA ALA A 332 16.28 26.21 3.78
C ALA A 332 17.24 25.69 2.70
N LEU A 333 16.71 24.88 1.79
CA LEU A 333 17.44 24.31 0.65
C LEU A 333 16.55 24.34 -0.58
N THR A 334 17.12 24.70 -1.72
CA THR A 334 16.49 24.58 -3.05
C THR A 334 17.40 23.77 -3.95
N VAL A 335 16.85 22.74 -4.58
CA VAL A 335 17.57 21.84 -5.49
C VAL A 335 16.87 21.83 -6.84
N ASN A 336 17.60 22.18 -7.90
CA ASN A 336 17.15 22.00 -9.27
C ASN A 336 17.28 20.53 -9.64
N ALA A 337 16.21 19.76 -9.42
CA ALA A 337 16.21 18.31 -9.50
C ALA A 337 16.11 17.79 -10.93
N HIS A 338 15.23 18.41 -11.72
CA HIS A 338 14.98 18.03 -13.12
C HIS A 338 14.91 19.29 -13.97
N PRO A 339 16.07 19.80 -14.45
CA PRO A 339 16.13 21.09 -15.14
C PRO A 339 15.20 21.17 -16.34
N GLY A 340 14.21 22.07 -16.29
CA GLY A 340 13.25 22.30 -17.36
C GLY A 340 12.17 21.21 -17.52
N VAL A 341 12.01 20.34 -16.52
CA VAL A 341 10.98 19.31 -16.46
C VAL A 341 10.27 19.39 -15.11
N ASP A 342 8.97 19.20 -15.12
CA ASP A 342 8.14 19.23 -13.92
C ASP A 342 8.52 18.08 -12.96
N VAL A 343 8.58 18.35 -11.66
CA VAL A 343 8.76 17.35 -10.62
C VAL A 343 7.40 17.08 -10.00
N ASN A 344 6.85 15.92 -10.34
CA ASN A 344 5.47 15.57 -10.00
C ASN A 344 5.34 14.98 -8.60
N VAL A 345 6.35 14.24 -8.15
CA VAL A 345 6.29 13.47 -6.90
C VAL A 345 7.63 13.46 -6.19
N LEU A 346 7.57 13.34 -4.89
CA LEU A 346 8.74 13.12 -4.05
C LEU A 346 8.45 12.09 -2.96
N SER A 347 9.50 11.42 -2.50
CA SER A 347 9.39 10.50 -1.38
C SER A 347 10.65 10.55 -0.53
N TRP A 348 10.46 10.77 0.75
CA TRP A 348 11.53 10.76 1.74
C TRP A 348 11.71 9.35 2.28
N ASN A 349 12.96 8.85 2.32
CA ASN A 349 13.23 7.52 2.84
C ASN A 349 12.96 7.48 4.36
N PRO A 350 12.04 6.62 4.84
CA PRO A 350 11.68 6.59 6.24
C PRO A 350 12.75 5.97 7.14
N ARG A 351 13.66 5.16 6.56
CA ARG A 351 14.72 4.45 7.27
C ARG A 351 16.05 5.21 7.21
N VAL A 352 16.32 5.86 6.09
CA VAL A 352 17.54 6.61 5.82
C VAL A 352 17.17 8.07 5.54
N PRO A 353 16.98 8.90 6.59
CA PRO A 353 16.35 10.23 6.49
C PRO A 353 17.12 11.26 5.66
N TYR A 354 18.33 10.96 5.22
CA TYR A 354 19.09 11.79 4.29
C TYR A 354 18.91 11.38 2.82
N LEU A 355 18.15 10.29 2.53
CA LEU A 355 17.81 9.90 1.17
C LEU A 355 16.41 10.39 0.79
N MET A 356 16.30 10.92 -0.41
CA MET A 356 15.04 11.36 -1.01
C MET A 356 14.99 10.90 -2.46
N ALA A 357 13.82 10.50 -2.92
CA ALA A 357 13.55 10.22 -4.33
C ALA A 357 12.65 11.30 -4.91
N THR A 358 12.83 11.64 -6.19
CA THR A 358 11.97 12.54 -6.95
C THR A 358 11.62 11.92 -8.28
N GLY A 359 10.36 12.05 -8.73
CA GLY A 359 9.89 11.58 -10.01
C GLY A 359 9.40 12.74 -10.89
N ALA A 360 9.73 12.69 -12.17
CA ALA A 360 9.50 13.78 -13.10
C ALA A 360 8.56 13.39 -14.25
N ASP A 361 8.08 14.42 -14.96
CA ASP A 361 7.13 14.28 -16.06
C ASP A 361 7.69 13.55 -17.30
N ASN A 362 9.01 13.44 -17.41
CA ASN A 362 9.68 12.71 -18.48
C ASN A 362 9.99 11.23 -18.19
N GLY A 363 9.42 10.66 -17.11
CA GLY A 363 9.61 9.27 -16.71
C GLY A 363 10.93 8.97 -15.99
N VAL A 364 11.72 10.00 -15.68
CA VAL A 364 12.96 9.87 -14.92
C VAL A 364 12.67 9.99 -13.43
N PHE A 365 13.24 9.11 -12.63
CA PHE A 365 13.32 9.32 -11.19
C PHE A 365 14.77 9.39 -10.73
N ASN A 366 15.02 10.27 -9.77
CA ASN A 366 16.33 10.54 -9.19
C ASN A 366 16.33 10.26 -7.70
N VAL A 367 17.46 9.78 -7.19
CA VAL A 367 17.73 9.60 -5.75
C VAL A 367 18.79 10.59 -5.30
N TRP A 368 18.55 11.23 -4.17
CA TRP A 368 19.35 12.33 -3.63
C TRP A 368 19.86 12.00 -2.23
N ASP A 369 21.15 12.28 -1.98
CA ASP A 369 21.70 12.34 -0.63
C ASP A 369 21.71 13.82 -0.16
N LEU A 370 20.81 14.16 0.74
CA LEU A 370 20.63 15.52 1.25
C LEU A 370 21.87 16.07 1.94
N ARG A 371 22.77 15.22 2.45
CA ARG A 371 24.03 15.63 3.09
C ARG A 371 25.03 16.19 2.09
N SER A 372 24.95 15.76 0.85
CA SER A 372 25.83 16.20 -0.24
C SER A 372 25.40 17.55 -0.86
N LEU A 373 24.15 17.97 -0.61
CA LEU A 373 23.55 19.13 -1.22
C LEU A 373 23.92 20.42 -0.48
N LYS A 374 24.25 21.46 -1.24
CA LYS A 374 24.59 22.78 -0.69
C LYS A 374 23.71 23.83 -1.34
N SER A 375 23.17 24.76 -0.56
CA SER A 375 22.30 25.85 -1.03
C SER A 375 22.92 26.76 -2.11
N SER A 376 24.24 26.70 -2.30
CA SER A 376 24.97 27.53 -3.28
C SER A 376 25.47 26.73 -4.50
N SER A 377 25.14 25.45 -4.63
CA SER A 377 25.59 24.62 -5.75
C SER A 377 24.74 24.92 -6.98
N ALA A 378 25.36 25.43 -8.04
CA ALA A 378 24.69 25.72 -9.30
C ALA A 378 24.17 24.45 -10.02
N VAL A 379 24.73 23.29 -9.72
CA VAL A 379 24.33 21.99 -10.26
C VAL A 379 24.35 20.96 -9.14
N ALA A 380 23.19 20.45 -8.79
CA ALA A 380 23.06 19.29 -7.91
C ALA A 380 23.12 18.01 -8.76
N THR A 381 23.86 17.02 -8.30
CA THR A 381 23.95 15.71 -8.98
C THR A 381 23.26 14.68 -8.10
N PRO A 382 22.28 13.92 -8.61
CA PRO A 382 21.68 12.82 -7.89
C PRO A 382 22.71 11.70 -7.67
N VAL A 383 22.54 10.91 -6.60
CA VAL A 383 23.37 9.73 -6.34
C VAL A 383 23.01 8.57 -7.27
N ALA A 384 21.75 8.52 -7.74
CA ALA A 384 21.30 7.60 -8.77
C ALA A 384 20.20 8.27 -9.61
N SER A 385 20.13 7.89 -10.90
CA SER A 385 19.14 8.40 -11.85
C SER A 385 18.72 7.26 -12.77
N PHE A 386 17.42 7.04 -12.86
CA PHE A 386 16.84 5.97 -13.66
C PHE A 386 15.84 6.51 -14.66
N LYS A 387 15.99 6.09 -15.91
CA LYS A 387 15.04 6.37 -16.98
C LYS A 387 14.45 5.03 -17.44
N TRP A 388 13.40 4.61 -16.78
CA TRP A 388 12.66 3.38 -17.09
C TRP A 388 11.29 3.68 -17.70
N HIS A 389 10.49 4.48 -17.01
CA HIS A 389 9.15 4.85 -17.44
C HIS A 389 9.19 5.68 -18.73
N GLN A 390 8.25 5.40 -19.64
CA GLN A 390 8.13 6.08 -20.94
C GLN A 390 7.22 7.31 -20.89
N ALA A 391 6.50 7.48 -19.77
CA ALA A 391 5.63 8.61 -19.50
C ALA A 391 5.89 9.14 -18.08
N ALA A 392 5.15 10.17 -17.67
CA ALA A 392 5.30 10.84 -16.40
C ALA A 392 5.28 9.88 -15.21
N VAL A 393 6.18 10.08 -14.25
CA VAL A 393 6.10 9.40 -12.95
C VAL A 393 4.92 10.00 -12.19
N THR A 394 3.96 9.14 -11.80
CA THR A 394 2.73 9.56 -11.12
C THR A 394 2.79 9.36 -9.61
N SER A 395 3.57 8.39 -9.15
CA SER A 395 3.73 8.13 -7.71
C SER A 395 5.08 7.45 -7.45
N ILE A 396 5.68 7.74 -6.30
CA ILE A 396 6.91 7.12 -5.84
C ILE A 396 6.86 6.97 -4.31
N GLU A 397 7.16 5.79 -3.79
CA GLU A 397 7.20 5.57 -2.35
C GLU A 397 8.29 4.58 -1.97
N TRP A 398 9.12 4.97 -0.98
CA TRP A 398 10.08 4.06 -0.37
C TRP A 398 9.38 3.00 0.46
N HIS A 399 9.94 1.79 0.44
CA HIS A 399 9.45 0.72 1.30
C HIS A 399 9.57 1.13 2.78
N PRO A 400 8.53 0.88 3.61
CA PRO A 400 8.51 1.38 4.99
C PRO A 400 9.59 0.77 5.91
N LYS A 401 10.18 -0.36 5.54
CA LYS A 401 11.12 -1.12 6.37
C LYS A 401 12.45 -1.41 5.69
N GLU A 402 12.45 -1.68 4.38
CA GLU A 402 13.66 -1.92 3.61
C GLU A 402 14.24 -0.58 3.11
N GLU A 403 15.48 -0.31 3.46
CA GLU A 403 16.09 1.01 3.23
C GLU A 403 16.48 1.27 1.78
N SER A 404 16.65 0.22 0.99
CA SER A 404 17.08 0.29 -0.42
C SER A 404 15.94 0.14 -1.42
N VAL A 405 14.74 -0.24 -0.97
CA VAL A 405 13.63 -0.58 -1.85
C VAL A 405 12.71 0.61 -2.08
N VAL A 406 12.37 0.84 -3.35
CA VAL A 406 11.44 1.89 -3.78
C VAL A 406 10.47 1.37 -4.83
N ALA A 407 9.22 1.79 -4.75
CA ALA A 407 8.18 1.54 -5.74
C ALA A 407 7.93 2.83 -6.54
N VAL A 408 7.78 2.71 -7.85
CA VAL A 408 7.56 3.83 -8.78
C VAL A 408 6.42 3.47 -9.72
N ALA A 409 5.43 4.34 -9.83
CA ALA A 409 4.35 4.21 -10.81
C ALA A 409 4.48 5.26 -11.90
N GLY A 410 4.16 4.89 -13.12
CA GLY A 410 4.19 5.76 -14.29
C GLY A 410 2.84 5.85 -14.98
N ALA A 411 2.64 6.93 -15.73
CA ALA A 411 1.50 7.11 -16.64
C ALA A 411 1.58 6.21 -17.90
N ASP A 412 2.60 5.37 -17.98
CA ASP A 412 2.79 4.31 -18.97
C ASP A 412 2.19 2.97 -18.55
N ASP A 413 1.27 3.00 -17.57
CA ASP A 413 0.53 1.84 -17.08
C ASP A 413 1.41 0.77 -16.38
N GLN A 414 2.58 1.17 -15.91
CA GLN A 414 3.53 0.32 -15.21
C GLN A 414 3.74 0.78 -13.78
N LEU A 415 3.92 -0.19 -12.87
CA LEU A 415 4.43 0.01 -11.53
C LEU A 415 5.68 -0.83 -11.39
N SER A 416 6.82 -0.20 -11.13
CA SER A 416 8.12 -0.83 -11.05
C SER A 416 8.65 -0.86 -9.61
N LEU A 417 9.24 -1.98 -9.22
CA LEU A 417 9.88 -2.18 -7.91
C LEU A 417 11.40 -2.24 -8.08
N TRP A 418 12.10 -1.54 -7.23
CA TRP A 418 13.53 -1.34 -7.33
C TRP A 418 14.22 -1.66 -6.01
N ASP A 419 15.34 -2.40 -6.08
CA ASP A 419 16.29 -2.50 -4.97
C ASP A 419 17.60 -1.81 -5.37
N LEU A 420 17.85 -0.65 -4.78
CA LEU A 420 19.00 0.18 -5.09
C LEU A 420 20.30 -0.34 -4.49
N SER A 421 20.26 -1.41 -3.69
CA SER A 421 21.46 -2.06 -3.14
C SER A 421 22.08 -3.06 -4.09
N VAL A 422 21.39 -3.42 -5.17
CA VAL A 422 21.88 -4.43 -6.13
C VAL A 422 23.01 -3.86 -6.97
N GLU A 423 24.18 -4.51 -6.88
CA GLU A 423 25.33 -4.25 -7.72
C GLU A 423 25.71 -5.56 -8.43
N LEU A 424 25.87 -5.50 -9.76
CA LEU A 424 26.28 -6.67 -10.53
C LEU A 424 27.79 -6.83 -10.55
N ASP A 425 28.25 -8.05 -10.38
CA ASP A 425 29.63 -8.40 -10.69
C ASP A 425 29.83 -8.58 -12.22
N PRO A 426 31.10 -8.65 -12.72
CA PRO A 426 31.38 -8.80 -14.14
C PRO A 426 30.82 -10.08 -14.77
N GLU A 427 30.70 -11.18 -14.01
CA GLU A 427 30.17 -12.45 -14.49
C GLU A 427 28.65 -12.38 -14.68
N GLU A 428 27.95 -11.79 -13.71
CA GLU A 428 26.51 -11.52 -13.80
C GLU A 428 26.18 -10.55 -14.94
N GLN A 429 26.99 -9.50 -15.14
CA GLN A 429 26.84 -8.59 -16.29
C GLN A 429 26.95 -9.33 -17.62
N ALA A 430 27.91 -10.26 -17.75
CA ALA A 430 28.08 -11.04 -18.95
C ALA A 430 26.92 -12.02 -19.19
N SER A 431 26.39 -12.65 -18.13
CA SER A 431 25.22 -13.53 -18.20
C SER A 431 24.00 -12.78 -18.69
N ARG A 432 23.67 -11.66 -18.06
CA ARG A 432 22.53 -10.79 -18.44
C ARG A 432 22.63 -10.30 -19.89
N ALA A 433 23.84 -9.97 -20.33
CA ALA A 433 24.06 -9.59 -21.74
C ALA A 433 23.78 -10.74 -22.71
N SER A 434 24.09 -11.98 -22.33
CA SER A 434 23.80 -13.17 -23.14
C SER A 434 22.29 -13.49 -23.20
N GLU A 435 21.54 -13.09 -22.19
CA GLU A 435 20.09 -13.25 -22.07
C GLU A 435 19.31 -12.08 -22.72
N GLY A 436 20.00 -11.08 -23.28
CA GLY A 436 19.38 -9.90 -23.88
C GLY A 436 18.87 -8.87 -22.87
N LEU A 437 19.30 -8.96 -21.60
CA LEU A 437 18.88 -8.09 -20.51
C LEU A 437 19.84 -6.92 -20.25
N GLN A 438 20.73 -6.60 -21.19
CA GLN A 438 21.72 -5.53 -21.02
C GLN A 438 21.11 -4.13 -20.82
N ASP A 439 19.91 -3.91 -21.36
CA ASP A 439 19.20 -2.62 -21.28
C ASP A 439 18.29 -2.52 -20.05
N VAL A 440 18.14 -3.62 -19.29
CA VAL A 440 17.34 -3.65 -18.07
C VAL A 440 18.24 -3.33 -16.88
N PRO A 441 17.96 -2.27 -16.09
CA PRO A 441 18.74 -1.97 -14.90
C PRO A 441 18.76 -3.15 -13.91
N PRO A 442 19.91 -3.48 -13.33
CA PRO A 442 20.00 -4.59 -12.38
C PRO A 442 19.20 -4.38 -11.10
N GLN A 443 18.98 -3.13 -10.75
CA GLN A 443 18.19 -2.73 -9.59
C GLN A 443 16.68 -2.93 -9.78
N LEU A 444 16.20 -3.12 -11.02
CA LEU A 444 14.79 -3.40 -11.29
C LEU A 444 14.45 -4.84 -10.88
N MET A 445 13.61 -4.97 -9.86
CA MET A 445 13.20 -6.27 -9.32
C MET A 445 11.95 -6.82 -9.98
N PHE A 446 10.98 -5.94 -10.25
CA PHE A 446 9.65 -6.36 -10.68
C PHE A 446 8.93 -5.24 -11.44
N VAL A 447 8.10 -5.61 -12.41
CA VAL A 447 7.18 -4.70 -13.10
C VAL A 447 5.77 -5.26 -13.01
N HIS A 448 4.89 -4.55 -12.31
CA HIS A 448 3.47 -4.84 -12.24
C HIS A 448 2.74 -4.09 -13.33
N MET A 449 1.88 -4.80 -14.07
CA MET A 449 1.08 -4.29 -15.19
C MET A 449 -0.38 -4.79 -15.07
N GLY A 450 -1.24 -4.32 -15.98
CA GLY A 450 -2.65 -4.74 -16.04
C GLY A 450 -3.64 -3.69 -15.54
N GLN A 451 -3.14 -2.56 -15.02
CA GLN A 451 -3.95 -1.39 -14.72
C GLN A 451 -3.73 -0.32 -15.79
N SER A 452 -4.75 0.53 -16.04
CA SER A 452 -4.65 1.66 -16.99
C SER A 452 -4.74 2.98 -16.28
N ALA A 453 -3.85 3.91 -16.65
CA ALA A 453 -3.74 5.26 -16.07
C ALA A 453 -3.56 5.23 -14.55
N ILE A 454 -2.51 4.55 -14.10
CA ILE A 454 -2.14 4.45 -12.68
C ILE A 454 -1.92 5.87 -12.11
N LYS A 455 -2.56 6.17 -10.99
CA LYS A 455 -2.52 7.50 -10.35
C LYS A 455 -1.65 7.52 -9.12
N GLU A 456 -1.82 6.54 -8.24
CA GLU A 456 -1.13 6.53 -6.95
C GLU A 456 -0.86 5.10 -6.49
N LEU A 457 0.22 4.93 -5.75
CA LEU A 457 0.58 3.68 -5.08
C LEU A 457 0.93 3.95 -3.61
N HIS A 458 0.68 2.97 -2.75
CA HIS A 458 1.13 3.00 -1.35
C HIS A 458 1.55 1.62 -0.87
N TRP A 459 2.65 1.58 -0.12
CA TRP A 459 3.02 0.42 0.67
C TRP A 459 2.13 0.32 1.90
N HIS A 460 1.66 -0.88 2.19
CA HIS A 460 0.95 -1.14 3.43
C HIS A 460 1.94 -1.30 4.60
N LYS A 461 1.95 -0.34 5.53
CA LYS A 461 2.95 -0.29 6.62
C LYS A 461 2.86 -1.45 7.59
N GLN A 462 1.66 -2.07 7.76
CA GLN A 462 1.37 -3.12 8.75
C GLN A 462 1.30 -4.53 8.13
N ILE A 463 1.21 -4.66 6.81
CA ILE A 463 1.26 -5.93 6.07
C ILE A 463 2.49 -5.90 5.17
N PRO A 464 3.58 -6.61 5.53
CA PRO A 464 4.85 -6.52 4.83
C PRO A 464 4.74 -6.88 3.34
N GLY A 465 5.41 -6.11 2.50
CA GLY A 465 5.51 -6.35 1.06
C GLY A 465 4.23 -6.11 0.26
N THR A 466 3.15 -5.65 0.90
CA THR A 466 1.87 -5.39 0.23
C THR A 466 1.81 -3.98 -0.32
N ILE A 467 1.41 -3.85 -1.57
CA ILE A 467 1.19 -2.59 -2.28
C ILE A 467 -0.30 -2.46 -2.62
N VAL A 468 -0.79 -1.24 -2.51
CA VAL A 468 -2.11 -0.84 -3.01
C VAL A 468 -1.92 0.23 -4.06
N SER A 469 -2.55 0.08 -5.21
CA SER A 469 -2.50 1.05 -6.31
C SER A 469 -3.89 1.42 -6.79
N THR A 470 -4.04 2.65 -7.27
CA THR A 470 -5.28 3.12 -7.90
C THR A 470 -5.05 3.53 -9.35
N ALA A 471 -6.00 3.19 -10.19
CA ALA A 471 -5.98 3.45 -11.61
C ALA A 471 -7.39 3.72 -12.14
N GLN A 472 -7.51 4.05 -13.42
CA GLN A 472 -8.82 4.21 -14.05
C GLN A 472 -9.63 2.90 -14.04
N THR A 473 -8.96 1.77 -14.05
CA THR A 473 -9.56 0.42 -14.05
C THR A 473 -9.97 -0.07 -12.64
N GLY A 474 -9.68 0.66 -11.58
CA GLY A 474 -9.99 0.30 -10.19
C GLY A 474 -8.79 0.25 -9.29
N LEU A 475 -8.88 -0.57 -8.24
CA LEU A 475 -7.84 -0.75 -7.23
C LEU A 475 -7.18 -2.11 -7.38
N ASN A 476 -5.86 -2.16 -7.28
CA ASN A 476 -5.12 -3.40 -7.09
C ASN A 476 -4.52 -3.45 -5.69
N VAL A 477 -4.64 -4.62 -5.05
CA VAL A 477 -3.91 -4.96 -3.83
C VAL A 477 -3.06 -6.17 -4.16
N PHE A 478 -1.76 -6.05 -4.07
CA PHE A 478 -0.87 -7.14 -4.44
C PHE A 478 0.36 -7.23 -3.55
N LYS A 479 0.92 -8.41 -3.50
CA LYS A 479 2.21 -8.72 -2.91
C LYS A 479 2.95 -9.65 -3.85
N THR A 480 4.19 -9.32 -4.15
CA THR A 480 5.05 -10.12 -5.03
C THR A 480 5.81 -11.16 -4.21
N ILE A 481 6.27 -12.23 -4.86
CA ILE A 481 7.10 -13.27 -4.24
C ILE A 481 8.48 -12.76 -3.78
N THR A 482 8.84 -11.54 -4.17
CA THR A 482 10.15 -10.92 -3.83
C THR A 482 10.19 -10.33 -2.42
N PHE A 483 9.06 -10.27 -1.68
CA PHE A 483 8.96 -9.65 -0.34
C PHE A 483 8.38 -10.57 0.73
#